data_0f767338844f9192c68eca1a5fd425b1
#
_entry.id   0f767338844f9192c68eca1a5fd425b1
#
_cell.length_a   1.000
_cell.length_b   1.000
_cell.length_c   1.000
_cell.angle_alpha   90.00
_cell.angle_beta   90.00
_cell.angle_gamma   90.00
#
_symmetry.space_group_name_H-M   'P 1'
#
loop_
_entity.id
_entity.type
_entity.pdbx_description
1 polymer ?
#
loop_
_entity_poly.entity_id
_entity_poly.type
_entity_poly.pdbx_seq_one_letter_code
_entity_poly.pdbx_strand_id
1 'polypeptide(L)'
;LVKAEHEKHGNKIYLDTKIKNIEKINNTFKILFENDHIIEVEMIIAGIGSIPTVDLFNDSDLKLDNGILTNKYNQTSIENVYAAGDVSNFFHPLYQKNIRLESYQHAQNQGINAGKNIAGIESEYLSIPWMWSDQFDLNLQLTGLCDEYDEIIERGDNLDNGIIYFFIKN
;
A
#
# COMPACT_ATOMS: atom_id res chain seq x y z
N LEU A 1 13.37 -13.81 -4.53
CA LEU A 1 12.80 -14.61 -3.46
C LEU A 1 11.35 -14.98 -3.78
N VAL A 2 10.39 -14.06 -3.65
CA VAL A 2 8.96 -14.28 -3.91
C VAL A 2 8.71 -14.84 -5.31
N LYS A 3 9.33 -14.26 -6.36
CA LYS A 3 9.24 -14.77 -7.72
C LYS A 3 9.62 -16.25 -7.82
N ALA A 4 10.75 -16.65 -7.23
CA ALA A 4 11.22 -18.03 -7.28
C ALA A 4 10.23 -19.00 -6.60
N GLU A 5 9.61 -18.57 -5.49
CA GLU A 5 8.61 -19.39 -4.81
C GLU A 5 7.34 -19.58 -5.66
N HIS A 6 6.88 -18.53 -6.30
CA HIS A 6 5.75 -18.64 -7.23
C HIS A 6 6.05 -19.55 -8.44
N GLU A 7 7.25 -19.42 -9.02
CA GLU A 7 7.67 -20.25 -10.16
C GLU A 7 7.79 -21.73 -9.77
N LYS A 8 8.27 -22.05 -8.57
CA LYS A 8 8.29 -23.41 -8.00
C LYS A 8 6.89 -24.02 -7.93
N HIS A 9 5.86 -23.22 -7.70
CA HIS A 9 4.45 -23.62 -7.70
C HIS A 9 3.77 -23.55 -9.10
N GLY A 10 4.56 -23.41 -10.17
CA GLY A 10 4.09 -23.45 -11.55
C GLY A 10 3.54 -22.11 -12.08
N ASN A 11 3.63 -21.03 -11.32
CA ASN A 11 3.22 -19.71 -11.79
C ASN A 11 4.24 -19.12 -12.74
N LYS A 12 3.78 -18.42 -13.78
CA LYS A 12 4.65 -17.66 -14.69
C LYS A 12 4.62 -16.19 -14.29
N ILE A 13 5.77 -15.64 -13.95
CA ILE A 13 5.94 -14.25 -13.51
C ILE A 13 6.66 -13.44 -14.58
N TYR A 14 6.03 -12.40 -15.05
CA TYR A 14 6.59 -11.45 -16.01
C TYR A 14 6.83 -10.13 -15.29
N LEU A 15 8.09 -9.86 -14.94
CA LEU A 15 8.50 -8.59 -14.32
C LEU A 15 8.75 -7.53 -15.41
N ASP A 16 8.62 -6.26 -15.03
CA ASP A 16 8.85 -5.11 -15.92
C ASP A 16 8.10 -5.19 -17.26
N THR A 17 6.94 -5.83 -17.22
CA THR A 17 6.16 -6.14 -18.42
C THR A 17 4.86 -5.35 -18.40
N LYS A 18 4.69 -4.47 -19.37
CA LYS A 18 3.49 -3.64 -19.50
C LYS A 18 2.51 -4.24 -20.50
N ILE A 19 1.24 -4.15 -20.14
CA ILE A 19 0.14 -4.55 -21.03
C ILE A 19 -0.10 -3.43 -22.05
N LYS A 20 -0.08 -3.78 -23.33
CA LYS A 20 -0.38 -2.89 -24.44
C LYS A 20 -1.87 -2.89 -24.80
N ASN A 21 -2.48 -4.07 -24.80
CA ASN A 21 -3.89 -4.24 -25.13
C ASN A 21 -4.49 -5.50 -24.50
N ILE A 22 -5.78 -5.46 -24.20
CA ILE A 22 -6.58 -6.61 -23.78
C ILE A 22 -7.78 -6.68 -24.72
N GLU A 23 -7.99 -7.81 -25.36
CA GLU A 23 -9.11 -8.09 -26.24
C GLU A 23 -9.87 -9.30 -25.76
N LYS A 24 -11.20 -9.19 -25.66
CA LYS A 24 -12.06 -10.32 -25.36
C LYS A 24 -12.42 -11.06 -26.65
N ILE A 25 -12.06 -12.34 -26.73
CA ILE A 25 -12.35 -13.21 -27.86
C ILE A 25 -13.20 -14.38 -27.34
N ASN A 26 -14.49 -14.37 -27.66
CA ASN A 26 -15.45 -15.37 -27.13
C ASN A 26 -15.43 -15.41 -25.58
N ASN A 27 -14.97 -16.51 -25.00
CA ASN A 27 -14.91 -16.74 -23.56
C ASN A 27 -13.47 -16.57 -23.00
N THR A 28 -12.52 -16.09 -23.79
CA THR A 28 -11.14 -15.88 -23.38
C THR A 28 -10.74 -14.41 -23.54
N PHE A 29 -9.61 -14.05 -22.95
CA PHE A 29 -8.97 -12.76 -23.11
C PHE A 29 -7.60 -12.96 -23.71
N LYS A 30 -7.33 -12.22 -24.78
CA LYS A 30 -6.02 -12.12 -25.40
C LYS A 30 -5.33 -10.88 -24.87
N ILE A 31 -4.19 -11.06 -24.22
CA ILE A 31 -3.38 -9.99 -23.62
C ILE A 31 -2.14 -9.83 -24.48
N LEU A 32 -1.97 -8.64 -25.05
CA LEU A 32 -0.78 -8.22 -25.79
C LEU A 32 0.08 -7.34 -24.90
N PHE A 33 1.34 -7.71 -24.71
CA PHE A 33 2.33 -6.91 -23.98
C PHE A 33 3.13 -5.98 -24.92
N GLU A 34 3.80 -4.96 -24.36
CA GLU A 34 4.59 -4.00 -25.14
C GLU A 34 5.77 -4.64 -25.88
N ASN A 35 6.27 -5.77 -25.41
CA ASN A 35 7.31 -6.59 -26.07
C ASN A 35 6.76 -7.55 -27.13
N ASP A 36 5.52 -7.34 -27.59
CA ASP A 36 4.78 -8.14 -28.55
C ASP A 36 4.52 -9.61 -28.11
N HIS A 37 4.80 -9.96 -26.86
CA HIS A 37 4.39 -11.25 -26.28
C HIS A 37 2.87 -11.28 -26.12
N ILE A 38 2.27 -12.44 -26.37
CA ILE A 38 0.81 -12.64 -26.26
C ILE A 38 0.53 -13.82 -25.36
N ILE A 39 -0.44 -13.64 -24.48
CA ILE A 39 -1.01 -14.76 -23.70
C ILE A 39 -2.52 -14.75 -23.85
N GLU A 40 -3.12 -15.95 -23.76
CA GLU A 40 -4.57 -16.12 -23.70
C GLU A 40 -4.95 -16.71 -22.34
N VAL A 41 -5.99 -16.14 -21.72
CA VAL A 41 -6.48 -16.53 -20.39
C VAL A 41 -8.00 -16.53 -20.36
N GLU A 42 -8.57 -17.31 -19.48
CA GLU A 42 -10.03 -17.38 -19.28
C GLU A 42 -10.52 -16.33 -18.30
N MET A 43 -9.64 -15.83 -17.42
CA MET A 43 -9.96 -14.83 -16.39
C MET A 43 -8.78 -13.88 -16.18
N ILE A 44 -9.10 -12.62 -15.92
CA ILE A 44 -8.13 -11.60 -15.54
C ILE A 44 -8.52 -11.10 -14.13
N ILE A 45 -7.55 -11.07 -13.23
CA ILE A 45 -7.67 -10.42 -11.92
C ILE A 45 -6.70 -9.25 -11.90
N ALA A 46 -7.21 -8.04 -11.69
CA ALA A 46 -6.40 -6.82 -11.64
C ALA A 46 -6.15 -6.41 -10.18
N GLY A 47 -4.87 -6.38 -9.80
CA GLY A 47 -4.41 -5.87 -8.50
C GLY A 47 -3.32 -4.83 -8.74
N ILE A 48 -3.70 -3.67 -9.26
CA ILE A 48 -2.78 -2.63 -9.77
C ILE A 48 -2.69 -1.39 -8.88
N GLY A 49 -3.06 -1.54 -7.60
CA GLY A 49 -3.14 -0.45 -6.65
C GLY A 49 -4.52 0.20 -6.59
N SER A 50 -4.67 1.16 -5.71
CA SER A 50 -5.91 1.90 -5.51
C SER A 50 -5.70 3.42 -5.63
N ILE A 51 -6.76 4.11 -6.01
CA ILE A 51 -6.83 5.56 -6.01
C ILE A 51 -7.91 5.95 -5.00
N PRO A 52 -7.62 6.86 -4.05
CA PRO A 52 -8.62 7.29 -3.09
C PRO A 52 -9.78 7.97 -3.80
N THR A 53 -11.02 7.48 -3.59
CA THR A 53 -12.22 8.05 -4.19
C THR A 53 -12.63 9.29 -3.41
N VAL A 54 -12.14 10.44 -3.83
CA VAL A 54 -12.37 11.75 -3.18
C VAL A 54 -13.19 12.72 -4.04
N ASP A 55 -13.61 12.30 -5.23
CA ASP A 55 -14.32 13.16 -6.20
C ASP A 55 -15.60 13.78 -5.63
N LEU A 56 -16.26 13.07 -4.71
CA LEU A 56 -17.44 13.57 -3.99
C LEU A 56 -17.16 14.86 -3.21
N PHE A 57 -15.90 15.12 -2.87
CA PHE A 57 -15.49 16.24 -2.03
C PHE A 57 -14.81 17.37 -2.81
N ASN A 58 -14.71 17.28 -4.15
CA ASN A 58 -14.05 18.30 -4.98
C ASN A 58 -14.65 19.70 -4.83
N ASP A 59 -15.97 19.80 -4.59
CA ASP A 59 -16.68 21.06 -4.40
C ASP A 59 -16.83 21.45 -2.92
N SER A 60 -16.10 20.79 -2.01
CA SER A 60 -16.10 21.08 -0.58
C SER A 60 -14.85 21.85 -0.15
N ASP A 61 -14.84 22.37 1.09
CA ASP A 61 -13.68 23.01 1.71
C ASP A 61 -12.66 22.01 2.27
N LEU A 62 -12.82 20.70 1.98
CA LEU A 62 -11.84 19.67 2.35
C LEU A 62 -10.54 19.86 1.55
N LYS A 63 -9.42 19.87 2.26
CA LYS A 63 -8.11 19.85 1.60
C LYS A 63 -7.80 18.43 1.17
N LEU A 64 -7.58 18.28 -0.14
CA LEU A 64 -7.30 17.00 -0.80
C LEU A 64 -5.88 17.02 -1.38
N ASP A 65 -5.14 15.95 -1.14
CA ASP A 65 -3.86 15.67 -1.79
C ASP A 65 -3.61 14.17 -1.70
N ASN A 66 -3.77 13.43 -2.78
CA ASN A 66 -3.71 11.97 -2.79
C ASN A 66 -4.51 11.33 -1.63
N GLY A 67 -5.74 11.83 -1.42
CA GLY A 67 -6.61 11.50 -0.29
C GLY A 67 -7.07 12.75 0.45
N ILE A 68 -7.64 12.56 1.64
CA ILE A 68 -8.10 13.67 2.51
C ILE A 68 -6.97 14.02 3.47
N LEU A 69 -6.52 15.28 3.43
CA LEU A 69 -5.49 15.75 4.36
C LEU A 69 -6.02 15.80 5.80
N THR A 70 -5.29 15.18 6.71
CA THR A 70 -5.61 15.19 8.13
C THR A 70 -4.41 15.59 8.99
N ASN A 71 -4.69 16.13 10.16
CA ASN A 71 -3.69 16.38 11.19
C ASN A 71 -3.42 15.10 12.02
N LYS A 72 -2.54 15.20 13.02
CA LYS A 72 -2.19 14.10 13.93
C LYS A 72 -3.34 13.56 14.79
N TYR A 73 -4.48 14.25 14.82
CA TYR A 73 -5.70 13.84 15.52
C TYR A 73 -6.75 13.25 14.56
N ASN A 74 -6.39 13.02 13.30
CA ASN A 74 -7.27 12.60 12.21
C ASN A 74 -8.36 13.62 11.84
N GLN A 75 -8.23 14.89 12.27
CA GLN A 75 -9.13 15.95 11.86
C GLN A 75 -8.75 16.46 10.46
N THR A 76 -9.77 16.74 9.67
CA THR A 76 -9.62 17.36 8.35
C THR A 76 -9.49 18.89 8.45
N SER A 77 -9.50 19.56 7.29
CA SER A 77 -9.57 21.03 7.23
C SER A 77 -10.93 21.60 7.65
N ILE A 78 -11.97 20.77 7.78
CA ILE A 78 -13.30 21.19 8.22
C ILE A 78 -13.48 20.75 9.67
N GLU A 79 -13.93 21.68 10.50
CA GLU A 79 -14.18 21.45 11.93
C GLU A 79 -15.20 20.31 12.13
N ASN A 80 -14.92 19.44 13.10
CA ASN A 80 -15.73 18.25 13.43
C ASN A 80 -15.85 17.19 12.32
N VAL A 81 -15.01 17.28 11.26
CA VAL A 81 -14.91 16.28 10.21
C VAL A 81 -13.57 15.55 10.35
N TYR A 82 -13.63 14.23 10.37
CA TYR A 82 -12.48 13.34 10.54
C TYR A 82 -12.35 12.40 9.35
N ALA A 83 -11.13 12.01 9.02
CA ALA A 83 -10.87 10.97 8.04
C ALA A 83 -9.82 9.97 8.57
N ALA A 84 -10.03 8.68 8.26
CA ALA A 84 -9.16 7.61 8.71
C ALA A 84 -9.08 6.49 7.67
N GLY A 85 -8.02 5.68 7.74
CA GLY A 85 -7.75 4.57 6.85
C GLY A 85 -7.19 5.02 5.51
N ASP A 86 -7.41 4.20 4.48
CA ASP A 86 -6.75 4.32 3.16
C ASP A 86 -7.01 5.66 2.45
N VAL A 87 -8.08 6.37 2.80
CA VAL A 87 -8.40 7.68 2.25
C VAL A 87 -7.65 8.83 2.92
N SER A 88 -7.10 8.62 4.14
CA SER A 88 -6.46 9.65 4.93
C SER A 88 -5.01 9.84 4.52
N ASN A 89 -4.65 11.07 4.14
CA ASN A 89 -3.28 11.49 3.94
C ASN A 89 -2.90 12.38 5.14
N PHE A 90 -2.06 11.85 6.03
CA PHE A 90 -1.77 12.47 7.32
C PHE A 90 -0.28 12.81 7.47
N PHE A 91 0.00 13.90 8.20
CA PHE A 91 1.37 14.25 8.53
C PHE A 91 1.94 13.29 9.59
N HIS A 92 3.02 12.59 9.22
CA HIS A 92 3.70 11.67 10.12
C HIS A 92 4.96 12.32 10.71
N PRO A 93 5.02 12.55 12.04
CA PRO A 93 6.10 13.33 12.65
C PRO A 93 7.48 12.67 12.56
N LEU A 94 7.56 11.34 12.55
CA LEU A 94 8.85 10.65 12.40
C LEU A 94 9.46 10.88 11.00
N TYR A 95 8.62 10.84 9.96
CA TYR A 95 9.06 10.98 8.57
C TYR A 95 9.03 12.43 8.08
N GLN A 96 8.49 13.37 8.87
CA GLN A 96 8.38 14.80 8.56
C GLN A 96 7.69 15.07 7.20
N LYS A 97 6.80 14.19 6.79
CA LYS A 97 6.04 14.29 5.53
C LYS A 97 4.62 13.77 5.69
N ASN A 98 3.77 14.15 4.76
CA ASN A 98 2.47 13.54 4.62
C ASN A 98 2.61 12.16 3.99
N ILE A 99 1.87 11.19 4.53
CA ILE A 99 1.84 9.81 4.03
C ILE A 99 0.40 9.30 3.97
N ARG A 100 0.12 8.48 2.97
CA ARG A 100 -1.11 7.71 2.83
C ARG A 100 -0.74 6.22 2.80
N LEU A 101 -1.36 5.44 3.64
CA LEU A 101 -1.06 4.02 3.81
C LEU A 101 -2.29 3.19 3.51
N GLU A 102 -2.10 2.12 2.76
CA GLU A 102 -3.11 1.14 2.41
C GLU A 102 -2.79 -0.18 3.11
N SER A 103 -3.10 -0.27 4.40
CA SER A 103 -2.93 -1.50 5.16
C SER A 103 -4.01 -1.66 6.22
N TYR A 104 -4.40 -2.90 6.44
CA TYR A 104 -5.43 -3.26 7.43
C TYR A 104 -5.13 -2.68 8.81
N GLN A 105 -3.90 -2.88 9.31
CA GLN A 105 -3.52 -2.44 10.65
C GLN A 105 -3.52 -0.92 10.78
N HIS A 106 -3.06 -0.21 9.74
CA HIS A 106 -3.15 1.24 9.70
C HIS A 106 -4.59 1.74 9.77
N ALA A 107 -5.45 1.21 8.90
CA ALA A 107 -6.86 1.62 8.83
C ALA A 107 -7.58 1.39 10.17
N GLN A 108 -7.35 0.25 10.82
CA GLN A 108 -7.90 -0.07 12.12
C GLN A 108 -7.40 0.88 13.21
N ASN A 109 -6.07 1.07 13.32
CA ASN A 109 -5.48 1.91 14.35
C ASN A 109 -5.89 3.38 14.18
N GLN A 110 -5.91 3.86 12.94
CA GLN A 110 -6.29 5.23 12.64
C GLN A 110 -7.79 5.47 12.90
N GLY A 111 -8.65 4.48 12.57
CA GLY A 111 -10.07 4.53 12.89
C GLY A 111 -10.34 4.59 14.41
N ILE A 112 -9.61 3.79 15.20
CA ILE A 112 -9.67 3.84 16.67
C ILE A 112 -9.24 5.21 17.18
N ASN A 113 -8.16 5.76 16.62
CA ASN A 113 -7.64 7.08 17.02
C ASN A 113 -8.64 8.20 16.69
N ALA A 114 -9.22 8.19 15.49
CA ALA A 114 -10.27 9.13 15.11
C ALA A 114 -11.48 9.03 16.05
N GLY A 115 -11.92 7.81 16.37
CA GLY A 115 -13.03 7.58 17.30
C GLY A 115 -12.76 8.14 18.69
N LYS A 116 -11.54 8.03 19.23
CA LYS A 116 -11.15 8.65 20.52
C LYS A 116 -11.30 10.18 20.45
N ASN A 117 -10.76 10.80 19.40
CA ASN A 117 -10.81 12.25 19.24
C ASN A 117 -12.25 12.76 19.07
N ILE A 118 -13.08 12.04 18.33
CA ILE A 118 -14.54 12.35 18.21
C ILE A 118 -15.22 12.26 19.57
N ALA A 119 -14.81 11.33 20.43
CA ALA A 119 -15.35 11.18 21.79
C ALA A 119 -14.76 12.18 22.80
N GLY A 120 -13.93 13.14 22.37
CA GLY A 120 -13.29 14.13 23.23
C GLY A 120 -12.06 13.62 23.99
N ILE A 121 -11.55 12.44 23.64
CA ILE A 121 -10.31 11.88 24.21
C ILE A 121 -9.17 12.25 23.26
N GLU A 122 -8.40 13.27 23.59
CA GLU A 122 -7.28 13.72 22.77
C GLU A 122 -6.23 12.59 22.62
N SER A 123 -5.98 12.19 21.38
CA SER A 123 -5.06 11.10 21.05
C SER A 123 -4.36 11.39 19.72
N GLU A 124 -3.03 11.49 19.77
CA GLU A 124 -2.21 11.66 18.57
C GLU A 124 -2.01 10.31 17.85
N TYR A 125 -2.09 10.31 16.53
CA TYR A 125 -1.78 9.15 15.72
C TYR A 125 -0.29 9.13 15.35
N LEU A 126 0.44 8.20 15.98
CA LEU A 126 1.91 8.08 15.84
C LEU A 126 2.34 6.64 15.49
N SER A 127 1.41 5.85 14.96
CA SER A 127 1.67 4.43 14.66
C SER A 127 2.69 4.28 13.53
N ILE A 128 3.75 3.54 13.79
CA ILE A 128 4.73 3.17 12.76
C ILE A 128 4.03 2.33 11.70
N PRO A 129 4.22 2.63 10.40
CA PRO A 129 3.70 1.81 9.31
C PRO A 129 4.14 0.35 9.47
N TRP A 130 3.19 -0.55 9.33
CA TRP A 130 3.47 -1.98 9.35
C TRP A 130 2.50 -2.71 8.42
N MET A 131 3.03 -3.67 7.68
CA MET A 131 2.25 -4.55 6.83
C MET A 131 2.89 -5.93 6.77
N TRP A 132 2.10 -6.91 6.37
CA TRP A 132 2.58 -8.26 6.10
C TRP A 132 2.00 -8.80 4.80
N SER A 133 2.65 -9.83 4.27
CA SER A 133 2.14 -10.60 3.15
C SER A 133 2.55 -12.06 3.30
N ASP A 134 1.58 -12.96 3.23
CA ASP A 134 1.81 -14.40 3.20
C ASP A 134 1.81 -14.88 1.76
N GLN A 135 2.90 -15.52 1.35
CA GLN A 135 3.10 -16.01 -0.01
C GLN A 135 3.56 -17.48 0.07
N PHE A 136 2.62 -18.42 -0.01
CA PHE A 136 2.86 -19.83 0.30
C PHE A 136 3.42 -19.99 1.72
N ASP A 137 4.62 -20.53 1.85
CA ASP A 137 5.31 -20.72 3.14
C ASP A 137 6.16 -19.48 3.54
N LEU A 138 6.19 -18.42 2.70
CA LEU A 138 6.90 -17.20 3.01
C LEU A 138 5.99 -16.22 3.75
N ASN A 139 6.42 -15.79 4.93
CA ASN A 139 5.82 -14.66 5.64
C ASN A 139 6.73 -13.44 5.49
N LEU A 140 6.26 -12.43 4.78
CA LEU A 140 6.95 -11.15 4.62
C LEU A 140 6.37 -10.14 5.60
N GLN A 141 7.25 -9.40 6.26
CA GLN A 141 6.86 -8.30 7.13
C GLN A 141 7.66 -7.05 6.80
N LEU A 142 6.98 -5.92 6.75
CA LEU A 142 7.57 -4.61 6.52
C LEU A 142 7.20 -3.69 7.66
N THR A 143 8.18 -3.03 8.27
CA THR A 143 7.99 -2.03 9.32
C THR A 143 8.68 -0.74 8.91
N GLY A 144 7.98 0.38 8.99
CA GLY A 144 8.46 1.67 8.55
C GLY A 144 8.24 1.93 7.05
N LEU A 145 8.93 2.93 6.54
CA LEU A 145 8.98 3.27 5.11
C LEU A 145 10.39 3.01 4.59
N CYS A 146 10.49 2.40 3.41
CA CYS A 146 11.75 2.06 2.76
C CYS A 146 11.91 2.72 1.38
N ASP A 147 11.18 3.81 1.13
CA ASP A 147 11.21 4.56 -0.13
C ASP A 147 12.44 5.48 -0.26
N GLU A 148 13.06 5.83 0.87
CA GLU A 148 14.25 6.66 0.91
C GLU A 148 15.29 6.04 1.85
N TYR A 149 16.42 5.62 1.32
CA TYR A 149 17.53 5.05 2.11
C TYR A 149 18.88 5.32 1.44
N ASP A 150 19.93 5.34 2.25
CA ASP A 150 21.33 5.50 1.79
C ASP A 150 22.06 4.17 1.75
N GLU A 151 21.65 3.22 2.60
CA GLU A 151 22.30 1.92 2.77
C GLU A 151 21.29 0.82 3.06
N ILE A 152 21.58 -0.41 2.62
CA ILE A 152 20.84 -1.61 3.00
C ILE A 152 21.79 -2.54 3.76
N ILE A 153 21.42 -2.92 4.98
CA ILE A 153 22.14 -3.93 5.75
C ILE A 153 21.29 -5.21 5.76
N GLU A 154 21.88 -6.29 5.28
CA GLU A 154 21.28 -7.61 5.31
C GLU A 154 21.74 -8.38 6.54
N ARG A 155 20.81 -9.04 7.21
CA ARG A 155 21.07 -9.95 8.31
C ARG A 155 20.32 -11.27 8.09
N GLY A 156 21.03 -12.37 8.22
CA GLY A 156 20.56 -13.73 7.96
C GLY A 156 21.29 -14.34 6.78
N ASP A 157 21.29 -15.65 6.67
CA ASP A 157 22.08 -16.41 5.71
C ASP A 157 21.22 -17.31 4.82
N ASN A 158 20.00 -17.57 5.19
CA ASN A 158 19.06 -18.39 4.41
C ASN A 158 17.59 -18.14 4.80
N LEU A 159 16.68 -18.66 3.97
CA LEU A 159 15.24 -18.53 4.18
C LEU A 159 14.70 -19.32 5.36
N ASP A 160 15.32 -20.45 5.70
CA ASP A 160 14.86 -21.31 6.78
C ASP A 160 15.01 -20.62 8.15
N ASN A 161 16.03 -19.73 8.26
CA ASN A 161 16.31 -18.95 9.46
C ASN A 161 15.76 -17.50 9.38
N GLY A 162 15.23 -17.13 8.23
CA GLY A 162 14.77 -15.78 7.93
C GLY A 162 15.88 -14.82 7.52
N ILE A 163 15.53 -13.84 6.70
CA ILE A 163 16.41 -12.76 6.24
C ILE A 163 15.76 -11.45 6.62
N ILE A 164 16.55 -10.51 7.15
CA ILE A 164 16.09 -9.17 7.51
C ILE A 164 16.91 -8.17 6.69
N TYR A 165 16.22 -7.23 6.07
CA TYR A 165 16.81 -6.08 5.39
C TYR A 165 16.53 -4.81 6.20
N PHE A 166 17.58 -4.12 6.62
CA PHE A 166 17.47 -2.81 7.27
C PHE A 166 17.76 -1.73 6.23
N PHE A 167 16.81 -0.86 6.00
CA PHE A 167 16.94 0.31 5.15
C PHE A 167 17.35 1.48 6.04
N ILE A 168 18.59 1.93 5.90
CA ILE A 168 19.19 2.98 6.74
C ILE A 168 19.17 4.30 5.99
N LYS A 169 18.69 5.35 6.64
CA LYS A 169 18.80 6.74 6.19
C LYS A 169 19.57 7.54 7.23
N ASN A 170 20.64 8.25 6.81
CA ASN A 170 21.46 9.14 7.63
C ASN A 170 20.93 10.58 7.62
#